data_e0fd3ec2233ebcf4d045871b4976b934
#
_entry.id   e0fd3ec2233ebcf4d045871b4976b934
#
_cell.length_a   1.000
_cell.length_b   1.000
_cell.length_c   1.000
_cell.angle_alpha   90.00
_cell.angle_beta   90.00
_cell.angle_gamma   90.00
#
_symmetry.space_group_name_H-M   'P 1'
#
loop_
_entity.id
_entity.type
_entity.pdbx_description
1 polymer ?
#
loop_
_entity_poly.entity_id
_entity_poly.type
_entity_poly.pdbx_seq_one_letter_code
_entity_poly.pdbx_strand_id
1 'polypeptide(L)'
;MARQMDPDDLNPERIVTVFGGTGFLGRRIVKRLLERGFTVRAASRHPARVPLVFSSITRMPEAVEADILDASSIGSAITGSQAVVNAVSLYIEHGVQTFERVHVKAAADLAAASRDRAIDQFVLISGIGSDPQSDSNYIRARGRGEGAVESAFPGAFIVRPAVMTGPDDAFLTTIVRMIRLLPVYPLFGDGGTRLQPVHVADVAEAVSRLIDGRTHTGSSIFEFGGPRIYTYKELLREIARQLDTHVKLMPVPFAVWNALAGVAELLPAAPITRNQIDLMRQDNVAAIDAPGLKELDIEPRDIDEVIRVIEQRRRVGSLSSPA
;
A
#
# COMPACT_ATOMS: atom_id res chain seq x y z
N MET A 1 50.24 21.39 -6.73
CA MET A 1 49.33 21.25 -5.57
C MET A 1 48.01 20.73 -6.06
N ALA A 2 47.80 19.44 -5.98
CA ALA A 2 46.51 18.83 -6.36
C ALA A 2 45.52 19.06 -5.18
N ARG A 3 44.43 19.73 -5.47
CA ARG A 3 43.34 19.94 -4.51
C ARG A 3 42.73 18.57 -4.19
N GLN A 4 42.89 18.10 -2.98
CA GLN A 4 42.22 16.91 -2.46
C GLN A 4 40.72 17.24 -2.49
N MET A 5 39.98 16.59 -3.39
CA MET A 5 38.52 16.68 -3.45
C MET A 5 37.96 16.01 -2.20
N ASP A 6 37.14 16.75 -1.46
CA ASP A 6 36.42 16.26 -0.31
C ASP A 6 35.43 15.18 -0.76
N PRO A 7 35.38 13.98 -0.15
CA PRO A 7 34.40 12.96 -0.51
C PRO A 7 32.94 13.40 -0.42
N ASP A 8 32.65 14.47 0.32
CA ASP A 8 31.30 15.04 0.46
C ASP A 8 30.91 16.01 -0.69
N ASP A 9 31.85 16.38 -1.59
CA ASP A 9 31.59 17.35 -2.69
C ASP A 9 30.96 16.70 -3.94
N LEU A 10 30.63 15.39 -3.97
CA LEU A 10 30.30 14.67 -5.20
C LEU A 10 28.94 13.96 -5.25
N ASN A 11 28.04 14.18 -4.29
CA ASN A 11 26.70 13.60 -4.43
C ASN A 11 25.63 14.66 -4.10
N PRO A 12 24.97 15.25 -5.10
CA PRO A 12 23.85 16.14 -4.82
C PRO A 12 22.86 15.35 -3.97
N GLU A 13 22.37 15.95 -2.87
CA GLU A 13 21.41 15.33 -1.98
C GLU A 13 20.25 14.73 -2.79
N ARG A 14 20.16 13.40 -2.84
CA ARG A 14 19.12 12.68 -3.56
C ARG A 14 17.84 12.71 -2.71
N ILE A 15 17.05 13.77 -2.87
CA ILE A 15 15.85 13.99 -2.08
C ILE A 15 14.66 13.25 -2.71
N VAL A 16 13.94 12.47 -1.91
CA VAL A 16 12.70 11.81 -2.30
C VAL A 16 11.57 12.24 -1.39
N THR A 17 10.46 12.76 -1.95
CA THR A 17 9.26 13.07 -1.18
C THR A 17 8.23 11.95 -1.30
N VAL A 18 7.79 11.42 -0.15
CA VAL A 18 6.81 10.32 -0.06
C VAL A 18 5.51 10.87 0.54
N PHE A 19 4.50 11.09 -0.29
CA PHE A 19 3.14 11.40 0.16
C PHE A 19 2.49 10.16 0.77
N GLY A 20 1.85 10.33 1.93
CA GLY A 20 1.40 9.20 2.75
C GLY A 20 2.55 8.49 3.47
N GLY A 21 3.69 9.16 3.69
CA GLY A 21 4.92 8.62 4.27
C GLY A 21 4.79 8.03 5.67
N THR A 22 3.75 8.39 6.42
CA THR A 22 3.43 7.79 7.73
C THR A 22 2.44 6.61 7.67
N GLY A 23 1.92 6.30 6.48
CA GLY A 23 0.96 5.22 6.24
C GLY A 23 1.57 3.82 6.28
N PHE A 24 0.73 2.79 6.09
CA PHE A 24 1.14 1.38 6.15
C PHE A 24 2.27 1.02 5.18
N LEU A 25 2.12 1.33 3.88
CA LEU A 25 3.17 1.15 2.88
C LEU A 25 4.21 2.28 2.95
N GLY A 26 3.74 3.55 3.02
CA GLY A 26 4.61 4.71 2.91
C GLY A 26 5.75 4.73 3.92
N ARG A 27 5.50 4.38 5.20
CA ARG A 27 6.57 4.33 6.21
C ARG A 27 7.66 3.29 5.91
N ARG A 28 7.31 2.21 5.21
CA ARG A 28 8.27 1.19 4.78
C ARG A 28 9.08 1.64 3.57
N ILE A 29 8.43 2.35 2.64
CA ILE A 29 9.13 3.01 1.52
C ILE A 29 10.13 4.03 2.07
N VAL A 30 9.70 4.92 2.98
CA VAL A 30 10.58 5.89 3.65
C VAL A 30 11.79 5.20 4.27
N LYS A 31 11.55 4.13 5.05
CA LYS A 31 12.64 3.38 5.69
C LYS A 31 13.62 2.82 4.65
N ARG A 32 13.13 2.18 3.58
CA ARG A 32 13.99 1.59 2.54
C ARG A 32 14.81 2.63 1.79
N LEU A 33 14.21 3.78 1.49
CA LEU A 33 14.93 4.88 0.84
C LEU A 33 16.03 5.46 1.73
N LEU A 34 15.78 5.63 3.03
CA LEU A 34 16.79 6.06 4.01
C LEU A 34 17.95 5.05 4.12
N GLU A 35 17.64 3.74 4.14
CA GLU A 35 18.64 2.66 4.13
C GLU A 35 19.49 2.65 2.86
N ARG A 36 18.97 3.17 1.73
CA ARG A 36 19.68 3.35 0.46
C ARG A 36 20.43 4.69 0.35
N GLY A 37 20.46 5.48 1.41
CA GLY A 37 21.21 6.73 1.46
C GLY A 37 20.47 7.95 0.92
N PHE A 38 19.19 7.85 0.55
CA PHE A 38 18.40 9.02 0.16
C PHE A 38 18.10 9.92 1.35
N THR A 39 17.98 11.22 1.09
CA THR A 39 17.30 12.15 1.99
C THR A 39 15.80 12.04 1.71
N VAL A 40 14.99 11.76 2.73
CA VAL A 40 13.57 11.46 2.54
C VAL A 40 12.69 12.44 3.28
N ARG A 41 11.75 13.03 2.58
CA ARG A 41 10.64 13.82 3.14
C ARG A 41 9.41 12.94 3.30
N ALA A 42 8.96 12.77 4.54
CA ALA A 42 7.71 12.09 4.85
C ALA A 42 6.56 13.11 4.85
N ALA A 43 5.90 13.26 3.70
CA ALA A 43 4.79 14.20 3.53
C ALA A 43 3.50 13.63 4.13
N SER A 44 2.89 14.36 5.07
CA SER A 44 1.70 13.96 5.81
C SER A 44 0.90 15.17 6.28
N ARG A 45 -0.43 15.04 6.36
CA ARG A 45 -1.31 16.04 7.00
C ARG A 45 -1.04 16.21 8.51
N HIS A 46 -0.31 15.28 9.10
CA HIS A 46 0.02 15.27 10.53
C HIS A 46 1.53 15.04 10.71
N PRO A 47 2.38 16.05 10.43
CA PRO A 47 3.84 15.91 10.49
C PRO A 47 4.36 15.55 11.88
N ALA A 48 3.66 15.94 12.95
CA ALA A 48 3.98 15.57 14.32
C ALA A 48 3.98 14.04 14.58
N ARG A 49 3.36 13.23 13.72
CA ARG A 49 3.40 11.77 13.81
C ARG A 49 4.71 11.16 13.28
N VAL A 50 5.47 11.89 12.47
CA VAL A 50 6.69 11.38 11.85
C VAL A 50 7.70 10.90 12.88
N PRO A 51 8.10 11.67 13.91
CA PRO A 51 9.01 11.19 14.94
C PRO A 51 8.52 9.95 15.69
N LEU A 52 7.22 9.83 15.90
CA LEU A 52 6.62 8.67 16.56
C LEU A 52 6.68 7.41 15.70
N VAL A 53 6.38 7.55 14.40
CA VAL A 53 6.37 6.43 13.43
C VAL A 53 7.79 5.90 13.20
N PHE A 54 8.79 6.77 13.24
CA PHE A 54 10.17 6.45 12.92
C PHE A 54 11.10 6.41 14.14
N SER A 55 10.55 6.35 15.36
CA SER A 55 11.33 6.37 16.61
C SER A 55 12.40 5.28 16.75
N SER A 56 12.29 4.19 15.99
CA SER A 56 13.20 3.03 16.05
C SER A 56 14.32 3.06 15.01
N ILE A 57 14.42 4.11 14.17
CA ILE A 57 15.44 4.21 13.12
C ILE A 57 16.46 5.31 13.44
N THR A 58 17.71 5.09 13.01
CA THR A 58 18.82 6.02 13.32
C THR A 58 18.76 7.29 12.49
N ARG A 59 18.45 7.17 11.19
CA ARG A 59 18.32 8.31 10.27
C ARG A 59 16.86 8.69 10.10
N MET A 60 16.48 9.85 10.65
CA MET A 60 15.09 10.33 10.59
C MET A 60 14.77 10.95 9.23
N PRO A 61 13.55 10.70 8.69
CA PRO A 61 13.07 11.47 7.55
C PRO A 61 12.70 12.89 7.99
N GLU A 62 12.76 13.83 7.05
CA GLU A 62 12.22 15.18 7.23
C GLU A 62 10.69 15.11 7.31
N ALA A 63 10.12 15.71 8.34
CA ALA A 63 8.66 15.79 8.50
C ALA A 63 8.14 16.99 7.70
N VAL A 64 7.29 16.73 6.70
CA VAL A 64 6.71 17.78 5.86
C VAL A 64 5.19 17.77 5.99
N GLU A 65 4.60 18.92 6.30
CA GLU A 65 3.15 19.07 6.27
C GLU A 65 2.68 19.20 4.82
N ALA A 66 1.82 18.26 4.39
CA ALA A 66 1.23 18.30 3.06
C ALA A 66 -0.12 17.58 3.03
N ASP A 67 -1.11 18.23 2.41
CA ASP A 67 -2.37 17.62 2.01
C ASP A 67 -2.37 17.47 0.48
N ILE A 68 -2.54 16.25 0.00
CA ILE A 68 -2.61 15.97 -1.44
C ILE A 68 -3.79 16.69 -2.13
N LEU A 69 -4.77 17.15 -1.37
CA LEU A 69 -5.91 17.93 -1.87
C LEU A 69 -5.63 19.44 -1.94
N ASP A 70 -4.47 19.91 -1.48
CA ASP A 70 -4.04 21.31 -1.50
C ASP A 70 -2.81 21.50 -2.39
N ALA A 71 -3.02 22.16 -3.54
CA ALA A 71 -1.98 22.40 -4.53
C ALA A 71 -0.81 23.25 -3.99
N SER A 72 -1.05 24.15 -3.02
CA SER A 72 -0.01 24.98 -2.43
C SER A 72 0.94 24.15 -1.56
N SER A 73 0.38 23.25 -0.75
CA SER A 73 1.15 22.36 0.10
C SER A 73 1.93 21.31 -0.71
N ILE A 74 1.35 20.80 -1.81
CA ILE A 74 2.04 19.94 -2.78
C ILE A 74 3.31 20.62 -3.28
N GLY A 75 3.16 21.85 -3.82
CA GLY A 75 4.26 22.59 -4.42
C GLY A 75 5.44 22.78 -3.48
N SER A 76 5.17 23.11 -2.23
CA SER A 76 6.19 23.31 -1.19
C SER A 76 6.88 21.99 -0.82
N ALA A 77 6.11 20.90 -0.68
CA ALA A 77 6.63 19.61 -0.26
C ALA A 77 7.61 18.97 -1.24
N ILE A 78 7.39 19.17 -2.57
CA ILE A 78 8.21 18.55 -3.63
C ILE A 78 9.38 19.41 -4.12
N THR A 79 9.50 20.64 -3.65
CA THR A 79 10.58 21.54 -4.10
C THR A 79 11.96 20.92 -3.85
N GLY A 80 12.79 20.82 -4.90
CA GLY A 80 14.13 20.23 -4.84
C GLY A 80 14.17 18.71 -4.74
N SER A 81 13.02 18.02 -4.84
CA SER A 81 12.99 16.56 -4.89
C SER A 81 13.46 16.05 -6.25
N GLN A 82 14.21 14.95 -6.26
CA GLN A 82 14.57 14.18 -7.44
C GLN A 82 13.47 13.20 -7.82
N ALA A 83 12.78 12.64 -6.83
CA ALA A 83 11.69 11.70 -7.04
C ALA A 83 10.52 11.96 -6.09
N VAL A 84 9.30 11.61 -6.54
CA VAL A 84 8.08 11.71 -5.77
C VAL A 84 7.36 10.36 -5.76
N VAL A 85 6.91 9.92 -4.58
CA VAL A 85 6.07 8.75 -4.42
C VAL A 85 4.71 9.17 -3.90
N ASN A 86 3.65 8.82 -4.61
CA ASN A 86 2.28 8.95 -4.15
C ASN A 86 1.80 7.61 -3.57
N ALA A 87 1.88 7.47 -2.25
CA ALA A 87 1.36 6.33 -1.49
C ALA A 87 0.07 6.67 -0.71
N VAL A 88 -0.62 7.75 -1.09
CA VAL A 88 -1.90 8.13 -0.50
C VAL A 88 -3.00 7.24 -1.08
N SER A 89 -3.81 6.64 -0.22
CA SER A 89 -4.97 5.85 -0.60
C SER A 89 -6.16 6.15 0.30
N LEU A 90 -7.36 6.08 -0.28
CA LEU A 90 -8.64 6.22 0.38
C LEU A 90 -9.46 4.95 0.12
N TYR A 91 -9.95 4.29 1.17
CA TYR A 91 -10.78 3.09 1.07
C TYR A 91 -12.26 3.35 1.37
N ILE A 92 -12.55 4.44 2.08
CA ILE A 92 -13.91 4.85 2.47
C ILE A 92 -14.01 6.36 2.24
N GLU A 93 -15.01 6.78 1.49
CA GLU A 93 -15.26 8.20 1.25
C GLU A 93 -15.78 8.88 2.52
N HIS A 94 -15.31 10.08 2.79
CA HIS A 94 -15.74 10.86 3.96
C HIS A 94 -15.68 12.37 3.67
N GLY A 95 -16.83 13.02 3.71
CA GLY A 95 -16.94 14.46 3.44
C GLY A 95 -16.35 14.84 2.09
N VAL A 96 -15.36 15.71 2.10
CA VAL A 96 -14.68 16.18 0.88
C VAL A 96 -13.68 15.16 0.30
N GLN A 97 -13.35 14.11 1.06
CA GLN A 97 -12.44 13.06 0.62
C GLN A 97 -13.25 12.01 -0.13
N THR A 98 -13.29 12.11 -1.45
CA THR A 98 -13.92 11.14 -2.35
C THR A 98 -12.87 10.38 -3.15
N PHE A 99 -13.23 9.20 -3.68
CA PHE A 99 -12.35 8.42 -4.54
C PHE A 99 -11.89 9.24 -5.75
N GLU A 100 -12.80 9.98 -6.37
CA GLU A 100 -12.49 10.85 -7.51
C GLU A 100 -11.50 11.95 -7.14
N ARG A 101 -11.68 12.62 -6.00
CA ARG A 101 -10.78 13.71 -5.59
C ARG A 101 -9.39 13.21 -5.22
N VAL A 102 -9.29 12.07 -4.52
CA VAL A 102 -8.01 11.55 -4.02
C VAL A 102 -7.26 10.77 -5.07
N HIS A 103 -7.94 9.79 -5.72
CA HIS A 103 -7.27 8.87 -6.64
C HIS A 103 -7.12 9.44 -8.05
N VAL A 104 -8.00 10.34 -8.50
CA VAL A 104 -7.92 10.90 -9.85
C VAL A 104 -7.31 12.30 -9.80
N LYS A 105 -8.06 13.27 -9.25
CA LYS A 105 -7.66 14.68 -9.35
C LYS A 105 -6.36 14.97 -8.60
N ALA A 106 -6.27 14.64 -7.33
CA ALA A 106 -5.08 14.95 -6.53
C ALA A 106 -3.85 14.18 -7.01
N ALA A 107 -4.01 12.94 -7.47
CA ALA A 107 -2.91 12.17 -8.06
C ALA A 107 -2.39 12.82 -9.34
N ALA A 108 -3.28 13.29 -10.22
CA ALA A 108 -2.90 14.02 -11.43
C ALA A 108 -2.27 15.38 -11.12
N ASP A 109 -2.83 16.14 -10.17
CA ASP A 109 -2.30 17.44 -9.74
C ASP A 109 -0.86 17.30 -9.19
N LEU A 110 -0.62 16.26 -8.37
CA LEU A 110 0.72 15.96 -7.85
C LEU A 110 1.69 15.56 -8.97
N ALA A 111 1.25 14.74 -9.92
CA ALA A 111 2.05 14.32 -11.06
C ALA A 111 2.41 15.53 -11.96
N ALA A 112 1.44 16.39 -12.28
CA ALA A 112 1.65 17.61 -13.03
C ALA A 112 2.63 18.57 -12.33
N ALA A 113 2.43 18.81 -11.03
CA ALA A 113 3.32 19.65 -10.23
C ALA A 113 4.76 19.10 -10.18
N SER A 114 4.91 17.77 -10.19
CA SER A 114 6.22 17.11 -10.26
C SER A 114 6.90 17.32 -11.61
N ARG A 115 6.17 17.15 -12.71
CA ARG A 115 6.69 17.42 -14.07
C ARG A 115 7.09 18.88 -14.23
N ASP A 116 6.25 19.82 -13.78
CA ASP A 116 6.50 21.26 -13.93
C ASP A 116 7.75 21.73 -13.16
N ARG A 117 8.22 20.92 -12.17
CA ARG A 117 9.46 21.14 -11.43
C ARG A 117 10.63 20.29 -11.92
N ALA A 118 10.48 19.67 -13.09
CA ALA A 118 11.49 18.80 -13.69
C ALA A 118 11.99 17.71 -12.73
N ILE A 119 11.06 17.11 -11.96
CA ILE A 119 11.35 15.94 -11.12
C ILE A 119 11.58 14.74 -12.03
N ASP A 120 12.67 14.00 -11.79
CA ASP A 120 13.11 12.92 -12.68
C ASP A 120 12.19 11.71 -12.67
N GLN A 121 11.58 11.40 -11.49
CA GLN A 121 10.82 10.18 -11.31
C GLN A 121 9.54 10.38 -10.48
N PHE A 122 8.48 9.76 -10.93
CA PHE A 122 7.19 9.73 -10.22
C PHE A 122 6.71 8.30 -10.08
N VAL A 123 6.31 7.91 -8.86
CA VAL A 123 5.74 6.59 -8.57
C VAL A 123 4.34 6.76 -8.01
N LEU A 124 3.34 6.17 -8.66
CA LEU A 124 1.98 6.04 -8.16
C LEU A 124 1.75 4.64 -7.57
N ILE A 125 1.31 4.58 -6.32
CA ILE A 125 0.82 3.33 -5.74
C ILE A 125 -0.66 3.18 -6.07
N SER A 126 -0.96 2.23 -6.93
CA SER A 126 -2.29 1.82 -7.35
C SER A 126 -2.64 0.45 -6.73
N GLY A 127 -3.31 -0.43 -7.44
CA GLY A 127 -3.62 -1.80 -7.00
C GLY A 127 -4.05 -2.68 -8.15
N ILE A 128 -3.83 -3.99 -8.02
CA ILE A 128 -4.28 -4.98 -9.00
C ILE A 128 -5.78 -4.85 -9.21
N GLY A 129 -6.21 -4.99 -10.47
CA GLY A 129 -7.61 -4.89 -10.88
C GLY A 129 -8.11 -3.47 -11.09
N SER A 130 -7.24 -2.44 -11.03
CA SER A 130 -7.63 -1.06 -11.39
C SER A 130 -8.15 -1.01 -12.83
N ASP A 131 -9.41 -0.57 -12.99
CA ASP A 131 -10.11 -0.53 -14.27
C ASP A 131 -10.97 0.74 -14.36
N PRO A 132 -10.73 1.63 -15.35
CA PRO A 132 -11.48 2.87 -15.52
C PRO A 132 -12.96 2.66 -15.91
N GLN A 133 -13.35 1.44 -16.28
CA GLN A 133 -14.72 1.08 -16.67
C GLN A 133 -15.45 0.23 -15.61
N SER A 134 -14.80 -0.05 -14.47
CA SER A 134 -15.39 -0.88 -13.41
C SER A 134 -16.69 -0.28 -12.84
N ASP A 135 -17.63 -1.14 -12.48
CA ASP A 135 -18.85 -0.76 -11.75
C ASP A 135 -18.54 -0.27 -10.32
N SER A 136 -17.45 -0.75 -9.71
CA SER A 136 -16.97 -0.27 -8.41
C SER A 136 -16.40 1.14 -8.52
N ASN A 137 -16.97 2.09 -7.78
CA ASN A 137 -16.49 3.47 -7.75
C ASN A 137 -15.00 3.58 -7.36
N TYR A 138 -14.57 2.74 -6.42
CA TYR A 138 -13.17 2.71 -5.96
C TYR A 138 -12.23 2.21 -7.05
N ILE A 139 -12.53 1.07 -7.66
CA ILE A 139 -11.70 0.45 -8.71
C ILE A 139 -11.65 1.37 -9.94
N ARG A 140 -12.81 1.92 -10.33
CA ARG A 140 -12.92 2.87 -11.44
C ARG A 140 -12.09 4.12 -11.21
N ALA A 141 -12.16 4.71 -10.01
CA ALA A 141 -11.37 5.89 -9.68
C ALA A 141 -9.86 5.60 -9.72
N ARG A 142 -9.43 4.41 -9.29
CA ARG A 142 -8.02 4.02 -9.40
C ARG A 142 -7.58 3.90 -10.85
N GLY A 143 -8.34 3.19 -11.69
CA GLY A 143 -8.02 3.05 -13.12
C GLY A 143 -7.99 4.40 -13.86
N ARG A 144 -8.95 5.29 -13.57
CA ARG A 144 -8.95 6.66 -14.10
C ARG A 144 -7.77 7.48 -13.59
N GLY A 145 -7.41 7.30 -12.33
CA GLY A 145 -6.26 7.95 -11.69
C GLY A 145 -4.93 7.57 -12.34
N GLU A 146 -4.74 6.30 -12.70
CA GLU A 146 -3.56 5.84 -13.41
C GLU A 146 -3.43 6.55 -14.77
N GLY A 147 -4.49 6.58 -15.59
CA GLY A 147 -4.47 7.28 -16.87
C GLY A 147 -4.28 8.79 -16.74
N ALA A 148 -4.84 9.40 -15.69
CA ALA A 148 -4.66 10.83 -15.41
C ALA A 148 -3.19 11.15 -15.00
N VAL A 149 -2.57 10.30 -14.20
CA VAL A 149 -1.15 10.42 -13.82
C VAL A 149 -0.23 10.20 -15.00
N GLU A 150 -0.47 9.18 -15.83
CA GLU A 150 0.33 8.93 -17.04
C GLU A 150 0.28 10.10 -18.02
N SER A 151 -0.90 10.69 -18.17
CA SER A 151 -1.08 11.90 -19.01
C SER A 151 -0.36 13.13 -18.42
N ALA A 152 -0.38 13.27 -17.09
CA ALA A 152 0.24 14.41 -16.40
C ALA A 152 1.76 14.28 -16.30
N PHE A 153 2.28 13.07 -16.09
CA PHE A 153 3.71 12.75 -16.00
C PHE A 153 4.02 11.52 -16.86
N PRO A 154 4.28 11.67 -18.16
CA PRO A 154 4.65 10.56 -19.03
C PRO A 154 5.90 9.83 -18.51
N GLY A 155 5.81 8.51 -18.39
CA GLY A 155 6.87 7.68 -17.82
C GLY A 155 6.80 7.50 -16.30
N ALA A 156 5.71 7.93 -15.66
CA ALA A 156 5.44 7.59 -14.26
C ALA A 156 5.40 6.07 -14.05
N PHE A 157 6.01 5.60 -12.97
CA PHE A 157 5.86 4.20 -12.56
C PHE A 157 4.52 4.00 -11.87
N ILE A 158 3.71 3.10 -12.40
CA ILE A 158 2.44 2.67 -11.81
C ILE A 158 2.67 1.33 -11.11
N VAL A 159 2.59 1.32 -9.80
CA VAL A 159 2.76 0.11 -8.98
C VAL A 159 1.40 -0.38 -8.53
N ARG A 160 1.03 -1.59 -8.95
CA ARG A 160 -0.21 -2.28 -8.62
C ARG A 160 0.08 -3.47 -7.68
N PRO A 161 0.14 -3.27 -6.36
CA PRO A 161 0.25 -4.40 -5.44
C PRO A 161 -1.07 -5.17 -5.35
N ALA A 162 -0.98 -6.48 -5.12
CA ALA A 162 -2.07 -7.29 -4.60
C ALA A 162 -2.40 -6.88 -3.17
N VAL A 163 -3.32 -7.60 -2.51
CA VAL A 163 -3.61 -7.36 -1.09
C VAL A 163 -2.31 -7.45 -0.28
N MET A 164 -1.92 -6.31 0.29
CA MET A 164 -0.68 -6.20 1.05
C MET A 164 -0.84 -6.73 2.46
N THR A 165 0.12 -7.56 2.88
CA THR A 165 0.15 -8.17 4.21
C THR A 165 1.39 -7.74 4.98
N GLY A 166 1.28 -7.72 6.31
CA GLY A 166 2.36 -7.36 7.21
C GLY A 166 1.94 -7.48 8.67
N PRO A 167 2.88 -7.41 9.62
CA PRO A 167 2.59 -7.65 11.04
C PRO A 167 1.57 -6.71 11.70
N ASP A 168 1.21 -5.64 11.02
CA ASP A 168 0.32 -4.57 11.46
C ASP A 168 -0.71 -4.19 10.38
N ASP A 169 -0.95 -5.07 9.40
CA ASP A 169 -2.02 -4.90 8.44
C ASP A 169 -3.39 -5.18 9.08
N ALA A 170 -4.43 -4.58 8.51
CA ALA A 170 -5.79 -4.80 8.97
C ALA A 170 -6.40 -6.11 8.46
N PHE A 171 -5.93 -6.64 7.32
CA PHE A 171 -6.53 -7.78 6.65
C PHE A 171 -6.23 -9.10 7.39
N LEU A 172 -4.95 -9.51 7.48
CA LEU A 172 -4.57 -10.74 8.17
C LEU A 172 -4.83 -10.67 9.68
N THR A 173 -4.55 -9.52 10.32
CA THR A 173 -4.79 -9.36 11.76
C THR A 173 -6.27 -9.51 12.09
N THR A 174 -7.18 -8.99 11.26
CA THR A 174 -8.63 -9.19 11.46
C THR A 174 -9.02 -10.64 11.24
N ILE A 175 -8.53 -11.30 10.20
CA ILE A 175 -8.80 -12.72 9.93
C ILE A 175 -8.31 -13.58 11.09
N VAL A 176 -7.06 -13.41 11.55
CA VAL A 176 -6.49 -14.14 12.70
C VAL A 176 -7.35 -13.97 13.95
N ARG A 177 -7.77 -12.73 14.22
CA ARG A 177 -8.65 -12.42 15.36
C ARG A 177 -10.00 -13.13 15.23
N MET A 178 -10.64 -13.08 14.07
CA MET A 178 -11.95 -13.68 13.82
C MET A 178 -11.89 -15.21 13.89
N ILE A 179 -10.86 -15.86 13.31
CA ILE A 179 -10.69 -17.32 13.37
C ILE A 179 -10.59 -17.81 14.81
N ARG A 180 -9.99 -17.01 15.70
CA ARG A 180 -9.85 -17.38 17.12
C ARG A 180 -11.10 -17.13 17.96
N LEU A 181 -11.89 -16.14 17.59
CA LEU A 181 -13.07 -15.73 18.34
C LEU A 181 -14.34 -16.47 17.91
N LEU A 182 -14.41 -16.89 16.65
CA LEU A 182 -15.63 -17.44 16.07
C LEU A 182 -15.49 -18.94 15.80
N PRO A 183 -16.42 -19.77 16.32
CA PRO A 183 -16.44 -21.20 15.97
C PRO A 183 -16.84 -21.45 14.52
N VAL A 184 -17.53 -20.46 13.89
CA VAL A 184 -17.94 -20.47 12.50
C VAL A 184 -17.55 -19.16 11.85
N TYR A 185 -16.79 -19.23 10.76
CA TYR A 185 -16.35 -18.07 9.99
C TYR A 185 -17.21 -17.90 8.74
N PRO A 186 -17.90 -16.76 8.55
CA PRO A 186 -18.70 -16.52 7.37
C PRO A 186 -17.80 -16.14 6.18
N LEU A 187 -17.95 -16.87 5.06
CA LEU A 187 -17.23 -16.59 3.82
C LEU A 187 -17.93 -15.53 2.99
N PHE A 188 -17.19 -14.78 2.20
CA PHE A 188 -17.73 -14.02 1.10
C PHE A 188 -18.04 -14.98 -0.07
N GLY A 189 -19.34 -15.10 -0.44
CA GLY A 189 -19.79 -16.06 -1.42
C GLY A 189 -19.48 -17.51 -0.98
N ASP A 190 -18.88 -18.28 -1.85
CA ASP A 190 -18.38 -19.65 -1.61
C ASP A 190 -16.90 -19.66 -1.17
N GLY A 191 -16.26 -18.49 -1.12
CA GLY A 191 -14.85 -18.34 -0.82
C GLY A 191 -13.92 -18.65 -2.00
N GLY A 192 -14.42 -18.64 -3.22
CA GLY A 192 -13.67 -18.97 -4.43
C GLY A 192 -12.81 -17.83 -4.98
N THR A 193 -12.99 -16.59 -4.52
CA THR A 193 -12.19 -15.42 -4.94
C THR A 193 -10.70 -15.69 -4.73
N ARG A 194 -9.89 -15.49 -5.78
CA ARG A 194 -8.45 -15.73 -5.75
C ARG A 194 -7.70 -14.50 -5.27
N LEU A 195 -6.79 -14.70 -4.33
CA LEU A 195 -5.94 -13.69 -3.75
C LEU A 195 -4.47 -14.11 -3.86
N GLN A 196 -3.59 -13.16 -4.12
CA GLN A 196 -2.13 -13.37 -4.13
C GLN A 196 -1.44 -12.43 -3.14
N PRO A 197 -1.60 -12.66 -1.82
CA PRO A 197 -1.12 -11.72 -0.80
C PRO A 197 0.37 -11.43 -0.95
N VAL A 198 0.73 -10.14 -1.00
CA VAL A 198 2.12 -9.69 -1.12
C VAL A 198 2.60 -9.07 0.19
N HIS A 199 3.84 -9.37 0.57
CA HIS A 199 4.42 -8.79 1.77
C HIS A 199 4.74 -7.31 1.55
N VAL A 200 4.24 -6.43 2.42
CA VAL A 200 4.38 -4.97 2.28
C VAL A 200 5.83 -4.48 2.23
N ALA A 201 6.77 -5.20 2.87
CA ALA A 201 8.18 -4.85 2.81
C ALA A 201 8.81 -5.15 1.44
N ASP A 202 8.27 -6.13 0.68
CA ASP A 202 8.73 -6.43 -0.68
C ASP A 202 8.24 -5.36 -1.66
N VAL A 203 7.01 -4.89 -1.50
CA VAL A 203 6.49 -3.74 -2.24
C VAL A 203 7.32 -2.47 -1.98
N ALA A 204 7.67 -2.22 -0.71
CA ALA A 204 8.51 -1.08 -0.34
C ALA A 204 9.93 -1.18 -0.92
N GLU A 205 10.50 -2.39 -0.91
CA GLU A 205 11.79 -2.68 -1.53
C GLU A 205 11.73 -2.45 -3.04
N ALA A 206 10.66 -2.93 -3.71
CA ALA A 206 10.45 -2.75 -5.13
C ALA A 206 10.38 -1.26 -5.51
N VAL A 207 9.57 -0.48 -4.80
CA VAL A 207 9.47 0.98 -5.01
C VAL A 207 10.84 1.66 -4.82
N SER A 208 11.62 1.25 -3.81
CA SER A 208 12.94 1.82 -3.59
C SER A 208 13.93 1.49 -4.70
N ARG A 209 13.82 0.31 -5.34
CA ARG A 209 14.64 -0.09 -6.50
C ARG A 209 14.24 0.66 -7.77
N LEU A 210 12.95 0.90 -7.98
CA LEU A 210 12.46 1.74 -9.08
C LEU A 210 13.06 3.14 -9.00
N ILE A 211 13.05 3.76 -7.82
CA ILE A 211 13.61 5.10 -7.60
C ILE A 211 15.14 5.11 -7.74
N ASP A 212 15.83 4.05 -7.33
CA ASP A 212 17.29 3.96 -7.45
C ASP A 212 17.79 3.70 -8.89
N GLY A 213 16.86 3.62 -9.86
CA GLY A 213 17.17 3.48 -11.28
C GLY A 213 17.72 2.09 -11.67
N ARG A 214 17.47 1.07 -10.87
CA ARG A 214 17.96 -0.31 -11.11
C ARG A 214 17.02 -1.15 -11.98
N THR A 215 16.14 -0.53 -12.75
CA THR A 215 15.20 -1.24 -13.62
C THR A 215 15.63 -1.17 -15.07
N HIS A 216 15.58 -2.32 -15.74
CA HIS A 216 15.87 -2.44 -17.18
C HIS A 216 14.67 -3.00 -17.97
N THR A 217 13.47 -3.01 -17.36
CA THR A 217 12.29 -3.70 -17.94
C THR A 217 11.61 -2.93 -19.08
N GLY A 218 11.89 -1.63 -19.23
CA GLY A 218 11.20 -0.78 -20.21
C GLY A 218 9.70 -0.57 -19.94
N SER A 219 9.15 -1.20 -18.89
CA SER A 219 7.75 -1.05 -18.48
C SER A 219 7.60 0.05 -17.43
N SER A 220 6.48 0.78 -17.52
CA SER A 220 6.06 1.74 -16.50
C SER A 220 5.03 1.17 -15.52
N ILE A 221 4.40 0.02 -15.83
CA ILE A 221 3.38 -0.62 -14.99
C ILE A 221 3.91 -1.93 -14.43
N PHE A 222 3.81 -2.11 -13.11
CA PHE A 222 4.26 -3.28 -12.36
C PHE A 222 3.12 -3.83 -11.52
N GLU A 223 2.94 -5.16 -11.51
CA GLU A 223 1.98 -5.85 -10.64
C GLU A 223 2.69 -6.75 -9.64
N PHE A 224 2.53 -6.47 -8.35
CA PHE A 224 3.24 -7.18 -7.30
C PHE A 224 2.33 -8.14 -6.57
N GLY A 225 2.48 -9.43 -6.84
CA GLY A 225 1.87 -10.54 -6.12
C GLY A 225 2.88 -11.25 -5.22
N GLY A 226 2.39 -11.94 -4.20
CA GLY A 226 3.19 -12.83 -3.37
C GLY A 226 3.51 -14.16 -4.08
N PRO A 227 4.21 -15.09 -3.41
CA PRO A 227 4.69 -16.33 -4.05
C PRO A 227 3.58 -17.34 -4.31
N ARG A 228 2.44 -17.25 -3.62
CA ARG A 228 1.33 -18.21 -3.73
C ARG A 228 0.00 -17.51 -3.98
N ILE A 229 -0.81 -18.14 -4.82
CA ILE A 229 -2.20 -17.78 -5.06
C ILE A 229 -3.09 -18.70 -4.21
N TYR A 230 -4.05 -18.11 -3.51
CA TYR A 230 -5.03 -18.82 -2.70
C TYR A 230 -6.44 -18.44 -3.15
N THR A 231 -7.37 -19.36 -3.10
CA THR A 231 -8.76 -18.96 -2.93
C THR A 231 -8.93 -18.39 -1.50
N TYR A 232 -9.90 -17.51 -1.29
CA TYR A 232 -10.16 -16.96 0.05
C TYR A 232 -10.38 -18.06 1.10
N LYS A 233 -11.07 -19.12 0.70
CA LYS A 233 -11.29 -20.31 1.54
C LYS A 233 -10.00 -21.05 1.88
N GLU A 234 -9.07 -21.20 0.93
CA GLU A 234 -7.75 -21.81 1.14
C GLU A 234 -6.90 -20.96 2.07
N LEU A 235 -6.90 -19.63 1.86
CA LEU A 235 -6.19 -18.69 2.72
C LEU A 235 -6.65 -18.83 4.19
N LEU A 236 -7.96 -18.87 4.44
CA LEU A 236 -8.49 -19.03 5.80
C LEU A 236 -8.11 -20.39 6.43
N ARG A 237 -8.12 -21.46 5.63
CA ARG A 237 -7.68 -22.79 6.10
C ARG A 237 -6.20 -22.81 6.43
N GLU A 238 -5.38 -22.17 5.60
CA GLU A 238 -3.94 -22.09 5.84
C GLU A 238 -3.63 -21.29 7.11
N ILE A 239 -4.31 -20.16 7.32
CA ILE A 239 -4.19 -19.38 8.55
C ILE A 239 -4.64 -20.23 9.76
N ALA A 240 -5.79 -20.89 9.69
CA ALA A 240 -6.29 -21.72 10.78
C ALA A 240 -5.32 -22.86 11.13
N ARG A 241 -4.72 -23.50 10.10
CA ARG A 241 -3.69 -24.54 10.26
C ARG A 241 -2.46 -24.02 11.01
N GLN A 242 -1.97 -22.84 10.65
CA GLN A 242 -0.80 -22.23 11.31
C GLN A 242 -1.09 -21.78 12.73
N LEU A 243 -2.35 -21.46 13.03
CA LEU A 243 -2.81 -21.10 14.38
C LEU A 243 -3.15 -22.32 15.25
N ASP A 244 -3.01 -23.55 14.73
CA ASP A 244 -3.45 -24.80 15.36
C ASP A 244 -4.91 -24.68 15.84
N THR A 245 -5.79 -24.19 14.99
CA THR A 245 -7.19 -23.89 15.32
C THR A 245 -8.12 -24.50 14.27
N HIS A 246 -9.23 -25.05 14.72
CA HIS A 246 -10.28 -25.55 13.84
C HIS A 246 -11.40 -24.53 13.75
N VAL A 247 -11.72 -24.10 12.51
CA VAL A 247 -12.81 -23.18 12.22
C VAL A 247 -13.74 -23.78 11.14
N LYS A 248 -15.04 -23.73 11.37
CA LYS A 248 -16.01 -24.09 10.34
C LYS A 248 -16.22 -22.89 9.40
N LEU A 249 -16.01 -23.11 8.11
CA LEU A 249 -16.22 -22.07 7.08
C LEU A 249 -17.65 -22.21 6.54
N MET A 250 -18.43 -21.14 6.62
CA MET A 250 -19.82 -21.11 6.19
C MET A 250 -19.99 -20.17 4.98
N PRO A 251 -20.36 -20.66 3.81
CA PRO A 251 -20.66 -19.82 2.66
C PRO A 251 -21.86 -18.90 2.95
N VAL A 252 -21.69 -17.61 2.63
CA VAL A 252 -22.73 -16.59 2.77
C VAL A 252 -22.85 -15.86 1.44
N PRO A 253 -24.02 -15.90 0.78
CA PRO A 253 -24.21 -15.24 -0.53
C PRO A 253 -23.90 -13.75 -0.47
N PHE A 254 -23.32 -13.21 -1.54
CA PHE A 254 -23.00 -11.78 -1.64
C PHE A 254 -24.22 -10.86 -1.48
N ALA A 255 -25.42 -11.35 -1.84
CA ALA A 255 -26.66 -10.59 -1.60
C ALA A 255 -26.90 -10.33 -0.12
N VAL A 256 -26.62 -11.31 0.75
CA VAL A 256 -26.72 -11.18 2.22
C VAL A 256 -25.69 -10.19 2.73
N TRP A 257 -24.42 -10.30 2.26
CA TRP A 257 -23.37 -9.36 2.61
C TRP A 257 -23.73 -7.92 2.21
N ASN A 258 -24.27 -7.70 1.02
CA ASN A 258 -24.70 -6.37 0.57
C ASN A 258 -25.84 -5.80 1.43
N ALA A 259 -26.80 -6.64 1.85
CA ALA A 259 -27.86 -6.20 2.74
C ALA A 259 -27.30 -5.80 4.12
N LEU A 260 -26.38 -6.60 4.67
CA LEU A 260 -25.69 -6.30 5.94
C LEU A 260 -24.86 -5.02 5.86
N ALA A 261 -24.11 -4.83 4.77
CA ALA A 261 -23.34 -3.60 4.56
C ALA A 261 -24.24 -2.38 4.42
N GLY A 262 -25.37 -2.49 3.71
CA GLY A 262 -26.34 -1.40 3.59
C GLY A 262 -26.88 -0.93 4.92
N VAL A 263 -27.08 -1.84 5.88
CA VAL A 263 -27.46 -1.50 7.26
C VAL A 263 -26.26 -0.96 8.04
N ALA A 264 -25.08 -1.58 7.91
CA ALA A 264 -23.88 -1.17 8.62
C ALA A 264 -23.42 0.25 8.25
N GLU A 265 -23.58 0.66 6.99
CA GLU A 265 -23.22 2.00 6.50
C GLU A 265 -24.06 3.13 7.12
N LEU A 266 -25.16 2.81 7.82
CA LEU A 266 -25.91 3.80 8.64
C LEU A 266 -25.19 4.12 9.96
N LEU A 267 -24.17 3.35 10.36
CA LEU A 267 -23.37 3.56 11.56
C LEU A 267 -22.16 4.46 11.25
N PRO A 268 -21.73 5.32 12.19
CA PRO A 268 -20.60 6.22 12.00
C PRO A 268 -19.26 5.54 11.69
N ALA A 269 -19.13 4.25 12.07
CA ALA A 269 -17.94 3.42 11.80
C ALA A 269 -18.41 2.04 11.32
N ALA A 270 -18.84 1.96 10.07
CA ALA A 270 -19.34 0.73 9.48
C ALA A 270 -18.26 -0.37 9.54
N PRO A 271 -18.52 -1.52 10.17
CA PRO A 271 -17.55 -2.62 10.27
C PRO A 271 -17.27 -3.30 8.93
N ILE A 272 -18.18 -3.13 7.97
CA ILE A 272 -18.08 -3.60 6.58
C ILE A 272 -18.81 -2.63 5.67
N THR A 273 -18.25 -2.37 4.50
CA THR A 273 -18.83 -1.49 3.47
C THR A 273 -19.11 -2.26 2.17
N ARG A 274 -20.05 -1.77 1.36
CA ARG A 274 -20.32 -2.34 0.04
C ARG A 274 -19.06 -2.38 -0.83
N ASN A 275 -18.24 -1.35 -0.78
CA ASN A 275 -16.96 -1.30 -1.50
C ASN A 275 -16.04 -2.47 -1.11
N GLN A 276 -15.94 -2.81 0.17
CA GLN A 276 -15.15 -3.96 0.62
C GLN A 276 -15.73 -5.29 0.12
N ILE A 277 -17.05 -5.41 0.02
CA ILE A 277 -17.71 -6.59 -0.54
C ILE A 277 -17.44 -6.71 -2.04
N ASP A 278 -17.48 -5.61 -2.77
CA ASP A 278 -17.19 -5.57 -4.21
C ASP A 278 -15.74 -5.98 -4.50
N LEU A 279 -14.79 -5.56 -3.66
CA LEU A 279 -13.40 -6.01 -3.75
C LEU A 279 -13.26 -7.52 -3.53
N MET A 280 -14.09 -8.12 -2.68
CA MET A 280 -14.09 -9.57 -2.44
C MET A 280 -14.81 -10.39 -3.52
N ARG A 281 -15.37 -9.75 -4.56
CA ARG A 281 -15.95 -10.43 -5.73
C ARG A 281 -14.95 -10.63 -6.86
N GLN A 282 -13.87 -9.88 -6.86
CA GLN A 282 -12.89 -9.85 -7.93
C GLN A 282 -11.59 -10.51 -7.48
N ASP A 283 -11.00 -11.29 -8.37
CA ASP A 283 -9.69 -11.85 -8.15
C ASP A 283 -8.65 -10.74 -7.99
N ASN A 284 -7.76 -10.93 -7.04
CA ASN A 284 -6.66 -9.99 -6.76
C ASN A 284 -5.34 -10.74 -6.93
N VAL A 285 -5.02 -11.03 -8.19
CA VAL A 285 -3.89 -11.83 -8.66
C VAL A 285 -3.17 -11.06 -9.76
N ALA A 286 -1.83 -11.02 -9.69
CA ALA A 286 -1.02 -10.37 -10.71
C ALA A 286 -1.18 -11.08 -12.07
N ALA A 287 -1.21 -10.30 -13.15
CA ALA A 287 -1.24 -10.84 -14.50
C ALA A 287 0.08 -11.56 -14.81
N ILE A 288 0.00 -12.67 -15.55
CA ILE A 288 1.17 -13.51 -15.86
C ILE A 288 2.24 -12.73 -16.64
N ASP A 289 1.81 -11.83 -17.52
CA ASP A 289 2.69 -11.07 -18.41
C ASP A 289 3.10 -9.72 -17.82
N ALA A 290 2.61 -9.34 -16.65
CA ALA A 290 2.98 -8.10 -15.99
C ALA A 290 4.34 -8.26 -15.28
N PRO A 291 5.27 -7.30 -15.45
CA PRO A 291 6.50 -7.31 -14.67
C PRO A 291 6.19 -7.19 -13.19
N GLY A 292 6.83 -8.05 -12.39
CA GLY A 292 6.58 -8.20 -10.97
C GLY A 292 7.82 -7.97 -10.10
N LEU A 293 7.85 -8.61 -8.94
CA LEU A 293 8.96 -8.52 -7.98
C LEU A 293 10.24 -9.17 -8.52
N LYS A 294 10.11 -10.24 -9.32
CA LYS A 294 11.26 -10.99 -9.87
C LYS A 294 12.06 -10.15 -10.86
N GLU A 295 11.42 -9.35 -11.68
CA GLU A 295 12.06 -8.42 -12.62
C GLU A 295 12.85 -7.32 -11.90
N LEU A 296 12.61 -7.17 -10.61
CA LEU A 296 13.34 -6.28 -9.71
C LEU A 296 14.31 -7.05 -8.79
N ASP A 297 14.63 -8.31 -9.08
CA ASP A 297 15.49 -9.20 -8.27
C ASP A 297 15.01 -9.33 -6.81
N ILE A 298 13.70 -9.36 -6.59
CA ILE A 298 13.10 -9.52 -5.27
C ILE A 298 12.41 -10.87 -5.20
N GLU A 299 12.90 -11.73 -4.29
CA GLU A 299 12.22 -12.97 -3.96
C GLU A 299 11.06 -12.64 -3.00
N PRO A 300 9.78 -12.90 -3.39
CA PRO A 300 8.64 -12.54 -2.59
C PRO A 300 8.50 -13.39 -1.33
N ARG A 301 8.26 -12.73 -0.19
CA ARG A 301 7.99 -13.38 1.09
C ARG A 301 6.58 -13.92 1.15
N ASP A 302 6.43 -15.02 1.91
CA ASP A 302 5.14 -15.64 2.13
C ASP A 302 4.40 -15.06 3.36
N ILE A 303 3.09 -15.30 3.42
CA ILE A 303 2.22 -14.96 4.57
C ILE A 303 2.65 -15.66 5.86
N ASP A 304 3.36 -16.79 5.76
CA ASP A 304 3.82 -17.58 6.90
C ASP A 304 4.69 -16.76 7.86
N GLU A 305 5.51 -15.85 7.34
CA GLU A 305 6.32 -14.93 8.15
C GLU A 305 5.42 -13.95 8.93
N VAL A 306 4.40 -13.41 8.26
CA VAL A 306 3.47 -12.44 8.85
C VAL A 306 2.67 -13.09 9.99
N ILE A 307 2.13 -14.28 9.75
CA ILE A 307 1.33 -15.01 10.75
C ILE A 307 2.18 -15.31 11.98
N ARG A 308 3.43 -15.78 11.81
CA ARG A 308 4.36 -16.03 12.92
C ARG A 308 4.61 -14.76 13.76
N VAL A 309 4.83 -13.62 13.11
CA VAL A 309 5.07 -12.36 13.84
C VAL A 309 3.82 -11.89 14.59
N ILE A 310 2.62 -12.02 14.00
CA ILE A 310 1.34 -11.71 14.68
C ILE A 310 1.20 -12.57 15.94
N GLU A 311 1.52 -13.87 15.84
CA GLU A 311 1.46 -14.80 16.95
C GLU A 311 2.44 -14.48 18.08
N GLN A 312 3.70 -14.18 17.73
CA GLN A 312 4.73 -13.81 18.70
C GLN A 312 4.35 -12.54 19.47
N ARG A 313 3.88 -11.49 18.77
CA ARG A 313 3.43 -10.26 19.42
C ARG A 313 2.30 -10.49 20.41
N ARG A 314 1.36 -11.36 20.07
CA ARG A 314 0.26 -11.71 20.96
C ARG A 314 0.75 -12.42 22.24
N ARG A 315 1.65 -13.40 22.10
CA ARG A 315 2.21 -14.12 23.25
C ARG A 315 2.93 -13.19 24.22
N VAL A 316 3.70 -12.24 23.70
CA VAL A 316 4.38 -11.21 24.48
C VAL A 316 3.38 -10.28 25.16
N GLY A 317 2.36 -9.81 24.44
CA GLY A 317 1.32 -8.92 24.97
C GLY A 317 0.46 -9.58 26.06
N SER A 318 0.24 -10.90 25.99
CA SER A 318 -0.48 -11.66 27.01
C SER A 318 0.33 -11.89 28.29
N LEU A 319 1.67 -11.84 28.22
CA LEU A 319 2.57 -11.95 29.37
C LEU A 319 2.77 -10.62 30.12
N SER A 320 2.43 -9.50 29.48
CA SER A 320 2.59 -8.15 30.04
C SER A 320 1.32 -7.56 30.66
N SER A 321 0.19 -8.27 30.66
CA SER A 321 -1.01 -7.89 31.43
C SER A 321 -0.90 -8.54 32.84
N PRO A 322 -0.68 -7.76 33.89
CA PRO A 322 -0.81 -8.29 35.25
C PRO A 322 -2.29 -8.66 35.51
N ALA A 323 -2.48 -9.79 36.16
CA ALA A 323 -3.75 -10.31 36.64
C ALA A 323 -4.44 -9.38 37.65
#